data_c62cbea34081df65add88cdecd16bd3b
#
_entry.id   c62cbea34081df65add88cdecd16bd3b
#
_cell.length_a   1.000
_cell.length_b   1.000
_cell.length_c   1.000
_cell.angle_alpha   90.00
_cell.angle_beta   90.00
_cell.angle_gamma   90.00
#
_symmetry.space_group_name_H-M   'P 1'
#
loop_
_entity.id
_entity.type
_entity.pdbx_description
1 polymer ?
#
loop_
_entity_poly.entity_id
_entity_poly.type
_entity_poly.pdbx_seq_one_letter_code
_entity_poly.pdbx_strand_id
1 'polypeptide(L)'
;MQSNVPVWADVQPAGGERHLPVYLLLDASGSMEGAPIESVRQGLELFQREVSNDPFARDVVKVGIITFASDAQLLNNALVPVADFQAPDLVASGVTRLDLAFQVLLRSMDREPDVVKAVKGGQKGDWKPAVFVLTDGLPTDGNGEVTDRLWMPERDAVINRPKGKIKPSTIVAVGCGPNVDDTTLKNISTGTAFRMGTDSAAFVTLFQYLSQSIVSSVAPGGNPDDPFADMQATSDLIRIP
;
A
#
# COMPACT_ATOMS: atom_id res chain seq x y z
N MET A 1 -55.44 -9.51 5.37
CA MET A 1 -54.32 -9.03 6.19
C MET A 1 -53.14 -8.77 5.25
N GLN A 2 -52.94 -7.52 4.85
CA GLN A 2 -51.79 -7.12 4.00
C GLN A 2 -50.62 -6.87 4.94
N SER A 3 -49.52 -7.60 4.73
CA SER A 3 -48.25 -7.38 5.44
C SER A 3 -47.59 -6.11 4.93
N ASN A 4 -47.54 -5.08 5.78
CA ASN A 4 -46.75 -3.88 5.56
C ASN A 4 -45.29 -4.23 5.70
N VAL A 5 -44.61 -4.52 4.59
CA VAL A 5 -43.14 -4.53 4.53
C VAL A 5 -42.72 -3.09 4.32
N PRO A 6 -41.80 -2.56 5.16
CA PRO A 6 -41.35 -1.18 5.01
C PRO A 6 -40.61 -0.99 3.66
N VAL A 7 -40.98 0.06 2.93
CA VAL A 7 -40.53 0.40 1.56
C VAL A 7 -39.00 0.80 1.51
N TRP A 8 -38.28 0.75 2.62
CA TRP A 8 -36.83 1.07 2.66
C TRP A 8 -35.91 -0.15 2.45
N ALA A 9 -36.47 -1.35 2.27
CA ALA A 9 -35.70 -2.59 2.09
C ALA A 9 -35.06 -2.76 0.70
N ASP A 10 -35.35 -1.85 -0.26
CA ASP A 10 -34.88 -1.95 -1.65
C ASP A 10 -34.19 -0.67 -2.16
N VAL A 11 -33.64 0.18 -1.28
CA VAL A 11 -32.76 1.25 -1.74
C VAL A 11 -31.36 0.66 -1.87
N GLN A 12 -31.10 0.02 -3.00
CA GLN A 12 -29.73 -0.09 -3.49
C GLN A 12 -29.23 1.34 -3.69
N PRO A 13 -28.08 1.74 -3.09
CA PRO A 13 -27.52 3.04 -3.37
C PRO A 13 -27.23 3.11 -4.88
N ALA A 14 -27.85 4.07 -5.56
CA ALA A 14 -27.60 4.38 -6.96
C ALA A 14 -26.25 5.08 -7.10
N GLY A 15 -25.18 4.34 -6.90
CA GLY A 15 -23.78 4.72 -7.04
C GLY A 15 -22.98 3.49 -6.67
N GLY A 16 -22.19 2.94 -7.58
CA GLY A 16 -21.34 1.80 -7.30
C GLY A 16 -20.53 2.06 -6.02
N GLU A 17 -20.33 1.03 -5.22
CA GLU A 17 -19.54 1.10 -4.00
C GLU A 17 -18.17 1.71 -4.32
N ARG A 18 -17.76 2.70 -3.52
CA ARG A 18 -16.44 3.30 -3.62
C ARG A 18 -15.43 2.36 -2.99
N HIS A 19 -14.30 2.13 -3.66
CA HIS A 19 -13.23 1.32 -3.11
C HIS A 19 -12.03 2.18 -2.73
N LEU A 20 -11.27 1.73 -1.74
CA LEU A 20 -9.96 2.25 -1.38
C LEU A 20 -8.89 1.30 -1.91
N PRO A 21 -8.21 1.67 -3.02
CA PRO A 21 -7.03 0.92 -3.49
C PRO A 21 -5.86 1.13 -2.54
N VAL A 22 -5.30 0.05 -2.01
CA VAL A 22 -4.10 0.05 -1.16
C VAL A 22 -3.01 -0.74 -1.87
N TYR A 23 -1.90 -0.08 -2.20
CA TYR A 23 -0.73 -0.74 -2.79
C TYR A 23 0.36 -0.91 -1.74
N LEU A 24 0.82 -2.14 -1.56
CA LEU A 24 1.95 -2.47 -0.70
C LEU A 24 3.15 -2.83 -1.60
N LEU A 25 4.17 -1.97 -1.64
CA LEU A 25 5.43 -2.20 -2.34
C LEU A 25 6.40 -2.80 -1.34
N LEU A 26 6.75 -4.06 -1.53
CA LEU A 26 7.50 -4.85 -0.57
C LEU A 26 8.86 -5.26 -1.17
N ASP A 27 9.90 -4.83 -0.51
CA ASP A 27 11.26 -5.26 -0.82
C ASP A 27 11.40 -6.78 -0.59
N ALA A 28 11.84 -7.46 -1.62
CA ALA A 28 12.19 -8.88 -1.61
C ALA A 28 13.63 -9.08 -2.10
N SER A 29 14.50 -8.09 -1.92
CA SER A 29 15.94 -8.20 -2.23
C SER A 29 16.63 -9.17 -1.29
N GLY A 30 17.86 -9.56 -1.63
CA GLY A 30 18.61 -10.58 -0.90
C GLY A 30 18.85 -10.26 0.58
N SER A 31 18.87 -8.98 0.97
CA SER A 31 18.99 -8.56 2.38
C SER A 31 17.78 -8.93 3.23
N MET A 32 16.60 -9.08 2.62
CA MET A 32 15.38 -9.54 3.29
C MET A 32 15.32 -11.04 3.56
N GLU A 33 16.34 -11.82 3.15
CA GLU A 33 16.33 -13.29 3.31
C GLU A 33 16.21 -13.72 4.78
N GLY A 34 15.46 -14.80 5.01
CA GLY A 34 15.25 -15.39 6.33
C GLY A 34 14.15 -14.74 7.15
N ALA A 35 14.45 -14.30 8.37
CA ALA A 35 13.44 -13.79 9.30
C ALA A 35 12.72 -12.52 8.81
N PRO A 36 13.34 -11.54 8.15
CA PRO A 36 12.62 -10.35 7.68
C PRO A 36 11.51 -10.66 6.68
N ILE A 37 11.79 -11.43 5.62
CA ILE A 37 10.78 -11.74 4.59
C ILE A 37 9.63 -12.60 5.15
N GLU A 38 9.95 -13.53 6.08
CA GLU A 38 8.93 -14.32 6.76
C GLU A 38 8.07 -13.44 7.68
N SER A 39 8.67 -12.44 8.36
CA SER A 39 7.92 -11.47 9.17
C SER A 39 6.99 -10.59 8.32
N VAL A 40 7.40 -10.23 7.10
CA VAL A 40 6.54 -9.54 6.13
C VAL A 40 5.35 -10.44 5.74
N ARG A 41 5.58 -11.71 5.43
CA ARG A 41 4.51 -12.66 5.09
C ARG A 41 3.49 -12.80 6.22
N GLN A 42 3.95 -12.98 7.47
CA GLN A 42 3.09 -13.04 8.66
C GLN A 42 2.35 -11.72 8.89
N GLY A 43 3.01 -10.58 8.64
CA GLY A 43 2.40 -9.27 8.71
C GLY A 43 1.27 -9.08 7.68
N LEU A 44 1.43 -9.61 6.47
CA LEU A 44 0.38 -9.60 5.45
C LEU A 44 -0.84 -10.46 5.85
N GLU A 45 -0.62 -11.61 6.48
CA GLU A 45 -1.71 -12.43 7.04
C GLU A 45 -2.45 -11.68 8.15
N LEU A 46 -1.71 -11.00 9.02
CA LEU A 46 -2.28 -10.16 10.07
C LEU A 46 -3.11 -9.02 9.48
N PHE A 47 -2.55 -8.30 8.52
CA PHE A 47 -3.23 -7.21 7.80
C PHE A 47 -4.54 -7.67 7.17
N GLN A 48 -4.50 -8.75 6.40
CA GLN A 48 -5.69 -9.33 5.77
C GLN A 48 -6.78 -9.65 6.80
N ARG A 49 -6.40 -10.33 7.88
CA ARG A 49 -7.32 -10.72 8.93
C ARG A 49 -7.94 -9.51 9.64
N GLU A 50 -7.13 -8.54 10.03
CA GLU A 50 -7.60 -7.38 10.78
C GLU A 50 -8.49 -6.47 9.96
N VAL A 51 -8.11 -6.17 8.71
CA VAL A 51 -8.94 -5.34 7.82
C VAL A 51 -10.22 -6.06 7.41
N SER A 52 -10.18 -7.38 7.18
CA SER A 52 -11.37 -8.18 6.83
C SER A 52 -12.33 -8.37 8.02
N ASN A 53 -11.87 -8.21 9.25
CA ASN A 53 -12.73 -8.29 10.43
C ASN A 53 -13.64 -7.05 10.60
N ASP A 54 -13.27 -5.90 10.04
CA ASP A 54 -14.15 -4.75 9.98
C ASP A 54 -15.09 -4.89 8.77
N PRO A 55 -16.43 -4.91 8.97
CA PRO A 55 -17.37 -5.16 7.88
C PRO A 55 -17.30 -4.11 6.77
N PHE A 56 -17.08 -2.84 7.11
CA PHE A 56 -17.03 -1.78 6.12
C PHE A 56 -15.70 -1.80 5.34
N ALA A 57 -14.56 -1.91 6.05
CA ALA A 57 -13.25 -2.02 5.41
C ALA A 57 -13.16 -3.25 4.50
N ARG A 58 -13.72 -4.39 4.93
CA ARG A 58 -13.77 -5.61 4.13
C ARG A 58 -14.43 -5.41 2.76
N ASP A 59 -15.50 -4.64 2.72
CA ASP A 59 -16.30 -4.44 1.50
C ASP A 59 -15.65 -3.38 0.57
N VAL A 60 -14.91 -2.40 1.11
CA VAL A 60 -14.39 -1.27 0.32
C VAL A 60 -12.89 -1.34 0.04
N VAL A 61 -12.08 -2.06 0.84
CA VAL A 61 -10.63 -2.10 0.66
C VAL A 61 -10.22 -3.11 -0.40
N LYS A 62 -9.43 -2.66 -1.39
CA LYS A 62 -8.78 -3.51 -2.39
C LYS A 62 -7.27 -3.41 -2.27
N VAL A 63 -6.59 -4.54 -2.31
CA VAL A 63 -5.15 -4.65 -2.05
C VAL A 63 -4.41 -5.08 -3.31
N GLY A 64 -3.31 -4.40 -3.61
CA GLY A 64 -2.33 -4.79 -4.61
C GLY A 64 -0.95 -4.94 -3.96
N ILE A 65 -0.36 -6.12 -4.06
CA ILE A 65 1.00 -6.37 -3.58
C ILE A 65 1.96 -6.27 -4.76
N ILE A 66 2.93 -5.38 -4.66
CA ILE A 66 4.04 -5.27 -5.60
C ILE A 66 5.31 -5.69 -4.86
N THR A 67 5.87 -6.82 -5.24
CA THR A 67 7.21 -7.21 -4.77
C THR A 67 8.27 -6.65 -5.71
N PHE A 68 9.40 -6.26 -5.16
CA PHE A 68 10.54 -5.81 -5.95
C PHE A 68 11.87 -6.32 -5.39
N ALA A 69 12.71 -6.74 -6.33
CA ALA A 69 14.07 -7.22 -6.11
C ALA A 69 14.88 -6.89 -7.37
N SER A 70 15.50 -7.85 -8.06
CA SER A 70 16.10 -7.65 -9.40
C SER A 70 15.05 -7.37 -10.48
N ASP A 71 13.81 -7.78 -10.26
CA ASP A 71 12.61 -7.46 -11.04
C ASP A 71 11.49 -6.95 -10.11
N ALA A 72 10.35 -6.57 -10.67
CA ALA A 72 9.19 -6.19 -9.90
C ALA A 72 7.90 -6.70 -10.56
N GLN A 73 6.96 -7.15 -9.73
CA GLN A 73 5.69 -7.69 -10.20
C GLN A 73 4.53 -7.32 -9.27
N LEU A 74 3.36 -7.07 -9.87
CA LEU A 74 2.09 -7.03 -9.15
C LEU A 74 1.59 -8.46 -8.99
N LEU A 75 1.54 -8.93 -7.76
CA LEU A 75 1.04 -10.27 -7.45
C LEU A 75 -0.47 -10.33 -7.76
N ASN A 76 -0.93 -11.47 -8.29
CA ASN A 76 -2.30 -11.68 -8.81
C ASN A 76 -2.68 -10.80 -10.02
N ASN A 77 -1.74 -10.01 -10.57
CA ASN A 77 -1.92 -9.12 -11.74
C ASN A 77 -3.07 -8.11 -11.61
N ALA A 78 -3.66 -7.92 -10.43
CA ALA A 78 -4.78 -7.02 -10.17
C ALA A 78 -4.87 -6.63 -8.70
N LEU A 79 -5.68 -5.58 -8.43
CA LEU A 79 -6.21 -5.32 -7.09
C LEU A 79 -7.26 -6.39 -6.73
N VAL A 80 -7.16 -6.96 -5.55
CA VAL A 80 -8.11 -7.94 -5.04
C VAL A 80 -8.84 -7.40 -3.81
N PRO A 81 -10.13 -7.72 -3.61
CA PRO A 81 -10.81 -7.42 -2.35
C PRO A 81 -9.99 -7.96 -1.18
N VAL A 82 -9.87 -7.20 -0.09
CA VAL A 82 -9.08 -7.64 1.07
C VAL A 82 -9.58 -8.95 1.66
N ALA A 83 -10.88 -9.24 1.53
CA ALA A 83 -11.48 -10.50 1.96
C ALA A 83 -10.97 -11.72 1.16
N ASP A 84 -10.64 -11.53 -0.11
CA ASP A 84 -10.16 -12.57 -1.02
C ASP A 84 -8.62 -12.61 -1.09
N PHE A 85 -7.95 -11.65 -0.45
CA PHE A 85 -6.50 -11.57 -0.43
C PHE A 85 -5.92 -12.73 0.38
N GLN A 86 -4.89 -13.35 -0.16
CA GLN A 86 -4.07 -14.35 0.54
C GLN A 86 -2.63 -13.88 0.52
N ALA A 87 -1.97 -13.94 1.68
CA ALA A 87 -0.56 -13.60 1.77
C ALA A 87 0.25 -14.55 0.87
N PRO A 88 1.02 -14.00 -0.08
CA PRO A 88 1.79 -14.84 -1.00
C PRO A 88 3.02 -15.44 -0.31
N ASP A 89 3.53 -16.52 -0.87
CA ASP A 89 4.87 -16.98 -0.55
C ASP A 89 5.87 -15.97 -1.14
N LEU A 90 6.66 -15.36 -0.24
CA LEU A 90 7.66 -14.37 -0.61
C LEU A 90 9.05 -15.02 -0.60
N VAL A 91 9.81 -14.81 -1.67
CA VAL A 91 11.20 -15.28 -1.78
C VAL A 91 12.11 -14.08 -1.94
N ALA A 92 13.04 -13.91 -1.02
CA ALA A 92 14.03 -12.83 -1.08
C ALA A 92 15.23 -13.23 -1.93
N SER A 93 15.60 -12.38 -2.89
CA SER A 93 16.80 -12.59 -3.72
C SER A 93 17.15 -11.34 -4.52
N GLY A 94 18.40 -11.22 -4.93
CA GLY A 94 18.86 -10.19 -5.88
C GLY A 94 19.03 -8.81 -5.26
N VAL A 95 18.87 -7.77 -6.07
CA VAL A 95 19.17 -6.36 -5.76
C VAL A 95 17.88 -5.55 -5.54
N THR A 96 17.98 -4.28 -5.15
CA THR A 96 16.83 -3.45 -4.72
C THR A 96 16.39 -2.49 -5.83
N ARG A 97 15.68 -2.99 -6.86
CA ARG A 97 15.18 -2.22 -8.01
C ARG A 97 13.86 -1.51 -7.72
N LEU A 98 13.91 -0.49 -6.86
CA LEU A 98 12.73 0.32 -6.51
C LEU A 98 12.12 1.06 -7.72
N ASP A 99 12.94 1.40 -8.72
CA ASP A 99 12.47 1.97 -10.00
C ASP A 99 11.44 1.07 -10.69
N LEU A 100 11.70 -0.24 -10.74
CA LEU A 100 10.77 -1.20 -11.33
C LEU A 100 9.47 -1.30 -10.55
N ALA A 101 9.52 -1.18 -9.21
CA ALA A 101 8.33 -1.16 -8.37
C ALA A 101 7.42 0.03 -8.71
N PHE A 102 7.97 1.24 -8.86
CA PHE A 102 7.20 2.41 -9.27
C PHE A 102 6.66 2.30 -10.70
N GLN A 103 7.41 1.68 -11.63
CA GLN A 103 6.91 1.40 -12.98
C GLN A 103 5.72 0.43 -12.96
N VAL A 104 5.78 -0.63 -12.14
CA VAL A 104 4.66 -1.57 -11.96
C VAL A 104 3.46 -0.86 -11.36
N LEU A 105 3.65 -0.05 -10.31
CA LEU A 105 2.61 0.75 -9.69
C LEU A 105 1.93 1.66 -10.70
N LEU A 106 2.71 2.41 -11.49
CA LEU A 106 2.20 3.33 -12.51
C LEU A 106 1.34 2.59 -13.54
N ARG A 107 1.82 1.45 -14.03
CA ARG A 107 1.07 0.61 -14.99
C ARG A 107 -0.22 0.05 -14.38
N SER A 108 -0.18 -0.40 -13.13
CA SER A 108 -1.37 -0.88 -12.42
C SER A 108 -2.40 0.22 -12.26
N MET A 109 -2.02 1.39 -11.77
CA MET A 109 -2.91 2.54 -11.64
C MET A 109 -3.54 3.00 -12.96
N ASP A 110 -2.94 2.71 -14.11
CA ASP A 110 -3.49 3.03 -15.43
C ASP A 110 -4.45 1.95 -15.97
N ARG A 111 -4.34 0.73 -15.51
CA ARG A 111 -5.11 -0.42 -16.01
C ARG A 111 -6.28 -0.81 -15.14
N GLU A 112 -6.19 -0.57 -13.82
CA GLU A 112 -7.22 -0.98 -12.87
C GLU A 112 -8.51 -0.19 -13.10
N PRO A 113 -9.64 -0.85 -13.39
CA PRO A 113 -10.92 -0.18 -13.68
C PRO A 113 -11.39 0.69 -12.51
N ASP A 114 -11.14 0.27 -11.28
CA ASP A 114 -11.59 0.95 -10.07
C ASP A 114 -10.79 2.25 -9.85
N VAL A 115 -9.48 2.22 -10.10
CA VAL A 115 -8.63 3.42 -10.06
C VAL A 115 -8.99 4.41 -11.18
N VAL A 116 -9.39 3.90 -12.34
CA VAL A 116 -9.76 4.73 -13.51
C VAL A 116 -11.17 5.33 -13.37
N LYS A 117 -12.12 4.66 -12.70
CA LYS A 117 -13.49 5.16 -12.50
C LYS A 117 -13.55 6.50 -11.77
N ALA A 118 -12.61 6.79 -10.91
CA ALA A 118 -12.55 8.06 -10.18
C ALA A 118 -12.45 9.30 -11.09
N VAL A 119 -12.10 9.13 -12.37
CA VAL A 119 -11.88 10.22 -13.34
C VAL A 119 -13.04 10.39 -14.31
N LYS A 120 -13.97 9.45 -14.43
CA LYS A 120 -15.06 9.48 -15.41
C LYS A 120 -16.38 9.99 -14.83
N GLY A 121 -16.87 11.11 -15.38
CA GLY A 121 -18.32 11.39 -15.44
C GLY A 121 -18.97 12.04 -14.24
N GLY A 122 -18.25 12.74 -13.36
CA GLY A 122 -18.89 13.56 -12.30
C GLY A 122 -19.54 12.75 -11.15
N GLN A 123 -19.56 11.43 -11.22
CA GLN A 123 -19.84 10.57 -10.06
C GLN A 123 -18.61 10.48 -9.18
N LYS A 124 -18.78 10.49 -7.85
CA LYS A 124 -17.68 10.22 -6.92
C LYS A 124 -17.18 8.80 -7.21
N GLY A 125 -16.05 8.69 -7.90
CA GLY A 125 -15.35 7.44 -8.13
C GLY A 125 -14.68 6.93 -6.87
N ASP A 126 -13.85 5.90 -7.01
CA ASP A 126 -13.06 5.36 -5.91
C ASP A 126 -12.18 6.43 -5.26
N TRP A 127 -11.74 6.17 -4.04
CA TRP A 127 -10.75 7.01 -3.38
C TRP A 127 -9.41 6.93 -4.09
N LYS A 128 -8.57 7.92 -3.87
CA LYS A 128 -7.21 7.90 -4.39
C LYS A 128 -6.43 6.75 -3.78
N PRO A 129 -5.58 6.05 -4.55
CA PRO A 129 -4.77 4.98 -4.01
C PRO A 129 -3.88 5.43 -2.86
N ALA A 130 -3.80 4.63 -1.81
CA ALA A 130 -2.79 4.74 -0.77
C ALA A 130 -1.64 3.80 -1.09
N VAL A 131 -0.41 4.27 -0.93
CA VAL A 131 0.79 3.49 -1.25
C VAL A 131 1.67 3.37 0.00
N PHE A 132 2.11 2.17 0.27
CA PHE A 132 3.01 1.85 1.36
C PHE A 132 4.25 1.16 0.79
N VAL A 133 5.43 1.64 1.14
CA VAL A 133 6.72 1.10 0.70
C VAL A 133 7.48 0.59 1.90
N LEU A 134 7.90 -0.67 1.88
CA LEU A 134 8.74 -1.31 2.88
C LEU A 134 10.04 -1.75 2.22
N THR A 135 11.19 -1.32 2.75
CA THR A 135 12.52 -1.68 2.26
C THR A 135 13.52 -1.76 3.41
N ASP A 136 14.52 -2.61 3.29
CA ASP A 136 15.61 -2.73 4.25
C ASP A 136 16.95 -2.21 3.71
N GLY A 137 16.97 -1.69 2.48
CA GLY A 137 18.17 -1.26 1.79
C GLY A 137 18.01 0.02 0.96
N LEU A 138 19.14 0.50 0.48
CA LEU A 138 19.17 1.61 -0.49
C LEU A 138 18.82 1.10 -1.90
N PRO A 139 18.06 1.88 -2.70
CA PRO A 139 17.78 1.52 -4.08
C PRO A 139 19.03 1.38 -4.93
N THR A 140 19.08 0.35 -5.76
CA THR A 140 20.24 0.01 -6.59
C THR A 140 19.88 -0.05 -8.08
N ASP A 141 20.89 -0.09 -8.92
CA ASP A 141 20.75 -0.50 -10.32
C ASP A 141 20.76 -2.04 -10.47
N GLY A 142 20.76 -2.54 -11.70
CA GLY A 142 20.79 -3.97 -11.98
C GLY A 142 22.09 -4.68 -11.62
N ASN A 143 23.16 -3.94 -11.32
CA ASN A 143 24.46 -4.48 -10.88
C ASN A 143 24.61 -4.43 -9.35
N GLY A 144 23.63 -3.86 -8.65
CA GLY A 144 23.68 -3.68 -7.19
C GLY A 144 24.36 -2.37 -6.74
N GLU A 145 24.67 -1.46 -7.67
CA GLU A 145 25.25 -0.17 -7.34
C GLU A 145 24.16 0.79 -6.85
N VAL A 146 24.34 1.39 -5.67
CA VAL A 146 23.40 2.35 -5.08
C VAL A 146 23.21 3.55 -6.00
N THR A 147 21.98 3.89 -6.33
CA THR A 147 21.68 5.02 -7.21
C THR A 147 20.26 5.56 -7.05
N ASP A 148 20.14 6.89 -7.02
CA ASP A 148 18.85 7.59 -7.06
C ASP A 148 18.36 7.87 -8.50
N ARG A 149 19.25 7.77 -9.48
CA ARG A 149 18.98 8.19 -10.87
C ARG A 149 17.88 7.38 -11.54
N LEU A 150 17.66 6.13 -11.12
CA LEU A 150 16.68 5.24 -11.74
C LEU A 150 15.29 5.42 -11.11
N TRP A 151 15.22 5.41 -9.78
CA TRP A 151 13.93 5.36 -9.08
C TRP A 151 13.27 6.73 -8.86
N MET A 152 14.05 7.81 -8.67
CA MET A 152 13.47 9.13 -8.45
C MET A 152 12.59 9.61 -9.62
N PRO A 153 13.00 9.50 -10.89
CA PRO A 153 12.13 9.85 -12.03
C PRO A 153 10.84 9.03 -12.07
N GLU A 154 10.90 7.73 -11.76
CA GLU A 154 9.73 6.84 -11.77
C GLU A 154 8.77 7.16 -10.62
N ARG A 155 9.29 7.43 -9.43
CA ARG A 155 8.50 7.93 -8.31
C ARG A 155 7.85 9.27 -8.66
N ASP A 156 8.58 10.19 -9.27
CA ASP A 156 8.06 11.49 -9.68
C ASP A 156 6.98 11.36 -10.76
N ALA A 157 7.10 10.39 -11.67
CA ALA A 157 6.05 10.07 -12.64
C ALA A 157 4.75 9.61 -11.95
N VAL A 158 4.84 8.89 -10.82
CA VAL A 158 3.68 8.47 -10.02
C VAL A 158 3.00 9.66 -9.35
N ILE A 159 3.74 10.58 -8.75
CA ILE A 159 3.16 11.71 -7.99
C ILE A 159 2.80 12.92 -8.85
N ASN A 160 3.51 13.14 -9.95
CA ASN A 160 3.31 14.30 -10.85
C ASN A 160 2.54 13.95 -12.12
N ARG A 161 1.58 13.02 -12.01
CA ARG A 161 0.79 12.55 -13.16
C ARG A 161 0.03 13.69 -13.86
N PRO A 162 -0.16 13.59 -15.20
CA PRO A 162 -0.91 14.59 -15.96
C PRO A 162 -2.34 14.80 -15.44
N LYS A 163 -2.93 15.95 -15.77
CA LYS A 163 -4.34 16.23 -15.46
C LYS A 163 -5.23 15.14 -16.07
N GLY A 164 -6.15 14.62 -15.27
CA GLY A 164 -7.06 13.54 -15.67
C GLY A 164 -6.56 12.13 -15.36
N LYS A 165 -5.34 12.00 -14.85
CA LYS A 165 -4.83 10.74 -14.29
C LYS A 165 -4.90 10.77 -12.77
N ILE A 166 -5.22 9.62 -12.15
CA ILE A 166 -5.24 9.49 -10.69
C ILE A 166 -3.82 9.52 -10.15
N LYS A 167 -3.64 10.26 -9.06
CA LYS A 167 -2.43 10.28 -8.23
C LYS A 167 -2.70 9.51 -6.95
N PRO A 168 -1.69 8.90 -6.32
CA PRO A 168 -1.83 8.44 -4.95
C PRO A 168 -2.29 9.57 -4.02
N SER A 169 -3.05 9.23 -3.00
CA SER A 169 -3.35 10.16 -1.90
C SER A 169 -2.07 10.42 -1.09
N THR A 170 -1.38 9.34 -0.78
CA THR A 170 -0.15 9.36 0.01
C THR A 170 0.75 8.20 -0.38
N ILE A 171 2.06 8.40 -0.21
CA ILE A 171 3.08 7.35 -0.22
C ILE A 171 3.77 7.40 1.14
N VAL A 172 3.62 6.36 1.93
CA VAL A 172 4.34 6.16 3.19
C VAL A 172 5.52 5.25 2.95
N ALA A 173 6.70 5.60 3.45
CA ALA A 173 7.90 4.79 3.36
C ALA A 173 8.34 4.31 4.75
N VAL A 174 8.64 3.03 4.87
CA VAL A 174 9.20 2.42 6.09
C VAL A 174 10.50 1.72 5.75
N GLY A 175 11.55 2.11 6.45
CA GLY A 175 12.85 1.46 6.40
C GLY A 175 13.03 0.51 7.57
N CYS A 176 13.37 -0.75 7.31
CA CYS A 176 13.71 -1.70 8.36
C CYS A 176 15.21 -1.98 8.41
N GLY A 177 15.77 -1.85 9.61
CA GLY A 177 17.19 -2.05 9.85
C GLY A 177 18.09 -0.84 9.50
N PRO A 178 19.41 -1.04 9.53
CA PRO A 178 20.37 0.05 9.46
C PRO A 178 20.80 0.47 8.04
N ASN A 179 20.45 -0.30 7.02
CA ASN A 179 21.02 -0.14 5.67
C ASN A 179 20.27 0.86 4.79
N VAL A 180 19.18 1.44 5.24
CA VAL A 180 18.44 2.50 4.56
C VAL A 180 18.52 3.79 5.35
N ASP A 181 18.78 4.91 4.69
CA ASP A 181 18.90 6.21 5.35
C ASP A 181 17.59 7.02 5.32
N ASP A 182 17.49 7.99 6.24
CA ASP A 182 16.31 8.84 6.39
C ASP A 182 16.05 9.71 5.16
N THR A 183 17.09 10.14 4.45
CA THR A 183 16.96 10.97 3.26
C THR A 183 16.29 10.20 2.14
N THR A 184 16.71 8.97 1.92
CA THR A 184 16.11 8.06 0.94
C THR A 184 14.64 7.81 1.27
N LEU A 185 14.31 7.49 2.53
CA LEU A 185 12.90 7.26 2.95
C LEU A 185 12.03 8.50 2.78
N LYS A 186 12.54 9.69 3.13
CA LYS A 186 11.84 10.96 2.87
C LYS A 186 11.60 11.20 1.38
N ASN A 187 12.60 10.92 0.57
CA ASN A 187 12.49 11.09 -0.88
C ASN A 187 11.50 10.08 -1.51
N ILE A 188 11.38 8.88 -0.98
CA ILE A 188 10.38 7.89 -1.40
C ILE A 188 8.97 8.37 -1.03
N SER A 189 8.78 8.86 0.18
CA SER A 189 7.47 9.25 0.72
C SER A 189 6.92 10.55 0.12
N THR A 190 5.65 10.83 0.39
CA THR A 190 5.00 12.12 0.12
C THR A 190 4.78 12.94 1.41
N GLY A 191 5.53 12.64 2.46
CA GLY A 191 5.50 13.39 3.72
C GLY A 191 5.58 12.56 4.99
N THR A 192 5.31 11.26 4.93
CA THR A 192 5.38 10.38 6.09
C THR A 192 6.35 9.24 5.86
N ALA A 193 7.39 9.17 6.68
CA ALA A 193 8.37 8.12 6.65
C ALA A 193 8.70 7.62 8.07
N PHE A 194 9.01 6.34 8.18
CA PHE A 194 9.34 5.69 9.44
C PHE A 194 10.58 4.83 9.29
N ARG A 195 11.19 4.59 10.45
CA ARG A 195 12.28 3.64 10.63
C ARG A 195 11.89 2.63 11.70
N MET A 196 12.23 1.37 11.50
CA MET A 196 11.99 0.30 12.47
C MET A 196 13.16 -0.67 12.57
N GLY A 197 13.14 -1.50 13.61
CA GLY A 197 14.05 -2.65 13.74
C GLY A 197 13.72 -3.77 12.75
N THR A 198 14.53 -4.82 12.76
CA THR A 198 14.36 -6.02 11.92
C THR A 198 13.78 -7.21 12.69
N ASP A 199 13.42 -7.02 13.95
CA ASP A 199 12.81 -8.07 14.76
C ASP A 199 11.33 -8.28 14.41
N SER A 200 10.83 -9.49 14.60
CA SER A 200 9.46 -9.85 14.24
C SER A 200 8.39 -9.04 14.97
N ALA A 201 8.68 -8.53 16.18
CA ALA A 201 7.73 -7.72 16.94
C ALA A 201 7.51 -6.35 16.26
N ALA A 202 8.59 -5.74 15.72
CA ALA A 202 8.49 -4.51 14.96
C ALA A 202 7.62 -4.66 13.69
N PHE A 203 7.74 -5.78 12.98
CA PHE A 203 6.86 -6.07 11.83
C PHE A 203 5.40 -6.26 12.26
N VAL A 204 5.13 -7.00 13.34
CA VAL A 204 3.77 -7.14 13.88
C VAL A 204 3.19 -5.77 14.21
N THR A 205 3.94 -4.93 14.94
CA THR A 205 3.53 -3.57 15.27
C THR A 205 3.21 -2.76 14.02
N LEU A 206 4.08 -2.80 13.01
CA LEU A 206 3.90 -2.09 11.74
C LEU A 206 2.58 -2.49 11.06
N PHE A 207 2.36 -3.78 10.86
CA PHE A 207 1.17 -4.26 10.15
C PHE A 207 -0.13 -4.06 10.95
N GLN A 208 -0.09 -4.09 12.29
CA GLN A 208 -1.21 -3.68 13.13
C GLN A 208 -1.56 -2.20 12.93
N TYR A 209 -0.56 -1.31 12.95
CA TYR A 209 -0.78 0.11 12.71
C TYR A 209 -1.28 0.39 11.29
N LEU A 210 -0.74 -0.29 10.30
CA LEU A 210 -1.20 -0.21 8.92
C LEU A 210 -2.68 -0.60 8.82
N SER A 211 -3.07 -1.74 9.41
CA SER A 211 -4.44 -2.22 9.44
C SER A 211 -5.38 -1.22 10.12
N GLN A 212 -5.02 -0.75 11.31
CA GLN A 212 -5.82 0.21 12.08
C GLN A 212 -6.00 1.53 11.32
N SER A 213 -4.94 2.04 10.69
CA SER A 213 -4.99 3.27 9.89
C SER A 213 -5.95 3.13 8.72
N ILE A 214 -5.89 2.01 7.99
CA ILE A 214 -6.80 1.73 6.88
C ILE A 214 -8.25 1.62 7.37
N VAL A 215 -8.51 0.82 8.41
CA VAL A 215 -9.86 0.65 8.96
C VAL A 215 -10.43 2.00 9.45
N SER A 216 -9.64 2.77 10.20
CA SER A 216 -10.06 4.09 10.71
C SER A 216 -10.35 5.07 9.57
N SER A 217 -9.58 5.02 8.49
CA SER A 217 -9.75 5.95 7.36
C SER A 217 -11.05 5.76 6.61
N VAL A 218 -11.53 4.53 6.47
CA VAL A 218 -12.78 4.21 5.76
C VAL A 218 -14.00 4.24 6.66
N ALA A 219 -13.84 4.23 7.97
CA ALA A 219 -14.93 4.33 8.94
C ALA A 219 -15.73 5.63 8.76
N PRO A 220 -17.00 5.69 9.23
CA PRO A 220 -17.80 6.90 9.22
C PRO A 220 -17.07 8.08 9.91
N GLY A 221 -16.79 9.16 9.17
CA GLY A 221 -16.03 10.32 9.65
C GLY A 221 -14.51 10.20 9.45
N GLY A 222 -14.02 9.09 8.94
CA GLY A 222 -12.61 8.90 8.59
C GLY A 222 -12.19 9.68 7.34
N ASN A 223 -10.91 9.60 7.00
CA ASN A 223 -10.31 10.29 5.84
C ASN A 223 -9.63 9.30 4.88
N PRO A 224 -10.37 8.69 3.94
CA PRO A 224 -9.78 7.77 2.96
C PRO A 224 -8.84 8.45 1.95
N ASP A 225 -8.87 9.77 1.85
CA ASP A 225 -7.94 10.55 1.02
C ASP A 225 -6.56 10.72 1.68
N ASP A 226 -6.40 10.37 2.97
CA ASP A 226 -5.11 10.23 3.65
C ASP A 226 -5.19 9.13 4.72
N PRO A 227 -5.18 7.85 4.32
CA PRO A 227 -5.38 6.72 5.23
C PRO A 227 -4.29 6.57 6.29
N PHE A 228 -3.13 7.19 6.09
CA PHE A 228 -1.98 7.06 6.97
C PHE A 228 -1.71 8.32 7.80
N ALA A 229 -2.62 9.32 7.76
CA ALA A 229 -2.47 10.57 8.52
C ALA A 229 -2.27 10.34 10.02
N ASP A 230 -2.97 9.35 10.57
CA ASP A 230 -2.97 9.02 11.99
C ASP A 230 -1.87 8.02 12.40
N MET A 231 -1.03 7.58 11.48
CA MET A 231 0.11 6.72 11.84
C MET A 231 1.07 7.49 12.75
N GLN A 232 1.16 7.03 13.99
CA GLN A 232 2.00 7.62 15.03
C GLN A 232 3.30 6.85 15.20
N ALA A 233 4.32 7.52 15.74
CA ALA A 233 5.52 6.85 16.21
C ALA A 233 5.20 5.98 17.43
N THR A 234 5.89 4.85 17.55
CA THR A 234 5.83 3.95 18.71
C THR A 234 7.23 3.64 19.18
N SER A 235 7.38 2.72 20.18
CA SER A 235 8.70 2.22 20.56
C SER A 235 9.45 1.55 19.40
N ASP A 236 8.70 0.89 18.50
CA ASP A 236 9.24 0.05 17.44
C ASP A 236 9.20 0.73 16.05
N LEU A 237 8.41 1.80 15.93
CA LEU A 237 8.21 2.55 14.69
C LEU A 237 8.54 4.03 14.91
N ILE A 238 9.72 4.46 14.52
CA ILE A 238 10.22 5.82 14.71
C ILE A 238 9.90 6.67 13.51
N ARG A 239 9.07 7.72 13.69
CA ARG A 239 8.77 8.67 12.63
C ARG A 239 10.00 9.53 12.33
N ILE A 240 10.33 9.66 11.06
CA ILE A 240 11.41 10.50 10.57
C ILE A 240 10.91 11.94 10.48
N PRO A 241 11.56 12.92 11.14
CA PRO A 241 11.12 14.32 11.22
C PRO A 241 11.18 15.05 9.86
#